data_70904557188bb1d617bd4b5326b85299
#
_entry.id   70904557188bb1d617bd4b5326b85299
#
_cell.length_a   1.000
_cell.length_b   1.000
_cell.length_c   1.000
_cell.angle_alpha   90.00
_cell.angle_beta   90.00
_cell.angle_gamma   90.00
#
_symmetry.space_group_name_H-M   'P 1'
#
loop_
_entity.id
_entity.type
_entity.pdbx_description
1 polymer ?
#
loop_
_entity_poly.entity_id
_entity_poly.type
_entity_poly.pdbx_seq_one_letter_code
_entity_poly.pdbx_strand_id
1 'polypeptide(L)'
;IEWLSYKVHPFDGKPVMIVGASYLTQGTSRAQLHLRQILEAPGVNAVVLPGNEVLVANAKQAFDDFGILKDTDTVNFIHAVLRKFITFVKVINTLDKQEDTAYESENLDATNGTDTTVSDVDMTASDWLEQAALKTNAVEGNAYVKLDRGLLTVNQLNYFLNTMPIELTFADDNNQFIYYNKNLATEDMLAPRKPGQVGNPMSAVHPPRAVKHVKQVIHALREGKVARIEMPVPGNGPKKHVMHYYQAMHDETGQYRGVNEWVVDLWPIVASYLRQTGKILIDNPMSVKDADTGASEHANDEPVTTNKAADADTGASEHQ
;
A
#
# COMPACT_ATOMS: atom_id res chain seq x y z
N ILE A 1 -13.03 31.90 5.98
CA ILE A 1 -11.69 31.71 5.37
C ILE A 1 -10.71 32.65 6.09
N GLU A 2 -10.92 33.94 6.06
CA GLU A 2 -10.03 34.96 6.66
C GLU A 2 -9.63 34.63 8.10
N TRP A 3 -10.59 34.35 8.97
CA TRP A 3 -10.32 34.05 10.39
C TRP A 3 -9.45 32.78 10.58
N LEU A 4 -9.68 31.73 9.79
CA LEU A 4 -8.89 30.49 9.83
C LEU A 4 -7.48 30.73 9.28
N SER A 5 -7.33 31.59 8.27
CA SER A 5 -6.04 31.86 7.64
C SER A 5 -5.11 32.75 8.47
N TYR A 6 -5.62 33.39 9.53
CA TYR A 6 -4.82 34.26 10.40
C TYR A 6 -3.83 33.47 11.30
N LYS A 7 -4.19 32.25 11.73
CA LYS A 7 -3.34 31.47 12.66
C LYS A 7 -3.02 30.05 12.19
N VAL A 8 -3.88 29.43 11.39
CA VAL A 8 -3.82 28.00 11.13
C VAL A 8 -3.42 27.67 9.70
N HIS A 9 -3.61 28.63 8.77
CA HIS A 9 -3.30 28.48 7.33
C HIS A 9 -3.76 27.17 6.69
N PRO A 10 -5.02 26.73 6.87
CA PRO A 10 -5.47 25.38 6.47
C PRO A 10 -5.53 25.19 4.96
N PHE A 11 -5.46 26.27 4.19
CA PHE A 11 -5.50 26.26 2.71
C PHE A 11 -4.13 26.43 2.05
N ASP A 12 -3.10 26.71 2.83
CA ASP A 12 -1.75 26.97 2.31
C ASP A 12 -1.25 25.81 1.43
N GLY A 13 -0.92 26.11 0.16
CA GLY A 13 -0.51 25.13 -0.84
C GLY A 13 -1.59 24.12 -1.26
N LYS A 14 -2.82 24.16 -0.71
CA LYS A 14 -3.82 23.14 -0.99
C LYS A 14 -4.49 23.35 -2.35
N PRO A 15 -4.59 22.29 -3.17
CA PRO A 15 -5.37 22.33 -4.40
C PRO A 15 -6.86 22.47 -4.08
N VAL A 16 -7.52 23.42 -4.72
CA VAL A 16 -8.93 23.75 -4.51
C VAL A 16 -9.68 23.78 -5.84
N MET A 17 -10.87 23.21 -5.88
CA MET A 17 -11.84 23.35 -6.95
C MET A 17 -13.07 24.10 -6.42
N ILE A 18 -13.54 25.08 -7.18
CA ILE A 18 -14.74 25.84 -6.81
C ILE A 18 -15.90 25.34 -7.65
N VAL A 19 -17.00 25.02 -6.98
CA VAL A 19 -18.28 24.65 -7.60
C VAL A 19 -19.41 25.45 -6.98
N GLY A 20 -20.46 25.73 -7.73
CA GLY A 20 -21.58 26.48 -7.18
C GLY A 20 -22.88 26.30 -7.93
N ALA A 21 -23.97 26.42 -7.19
CA ALA A 21 -25.32 26.42 -7.72
C ALA A 21 -26.07 27.67 -7.27
N SER A 22 -26.90 28.22 -8.16
CA SER A 22 -27.70 29.44 -7.88
C SER A 22 -29.07 29.33 -8.52
N TYR A 23 -30.04 29.96 -7.92
CA TYR A 23 -31.38 30.10 -8.50
C TYR A 23 -31.42 31.03 -9.73
N LEU A 24 -30.37 31.84 -9.93
CA LEU A 24 -30.29 32.79 -11.04
C LEU A 24 -29.66 32.13 -12.28
N THR A 25 -29.97 32.67 -13.46
CA THR A 25 -29.47 32.19 -14.76
C THR A 25 -27.97 32.36 -14.93
N GLN A 26 -27.35 33.31 -14.23
CA GLN A 26 -25.91 33.53 -14.25
C GLN A 26 -25.14 32.52 -13.39
N GLY A 27 -25.81 31.63 -12.66
CA GLY A 27 -25.18 30.72 -11.73
C GLY A 27 -24.43 31.47 -10.62
N THR A 28 -23.23 31.04 -10.32
CA THR A 28 -22.37 31.60 -9.26
C THR A 28 -21.11 32.30 -9.79
N SER A 29 -21.07 32.70 -11.06
CA SER A 29 -19.84 33.19 -11.71
C SER A 29 -19.16 34.33 -10.94
N ARG A 30 -19.88 35.35 -10.50
CA ARG A 30 -19.30 36.44 -9.71
C ARG A 30 -18.84 36.00 -8.34
N ALA A 31 -19.61 35.13 -7.67
CA ALA A 31 -19.23 34.60 -6.37
C ALA A 31 -17.97 33.72 -6.47
N GLN A 32 -17.84 32.94 -7.53
CA GLN A 32 -16.62 32.13 -7.76
C GLN A 32 -15.40 32.99 -8.07
N LEU A 33 -15.58 34.08 -8.84
CA LEU A 33 -14.50 35.04 -9.10
C LEU A 33 -13.96 35.67 -7.80
N HIS A 34 -14.86 36.15 -6.94
CA HIS A 34 -14.46 36.72 -5.65
C HIS A 34 -13.85 35.67 -4.72
N LEU A 35 -14.41 34.47 -4.66
CA LEU A 35 -13.89 33.40 -3.85
C LEU A 35 -12.49 32.99 -4.32
N ARG A 36 -12.24 32.95 -5.63
CA ARG A 36 -10.91 32.71 -6.20
C ARG A 36 -9.90 33.77 -5.73
N GLN A 37 -10.24 35.03 -5.78
CA GLN A 37 -9.38 36.12 -5.31
C GLN A 37 -9.02 35.98 -3.82
N ILE A 38 -9.98 35.55 -3.00
CA ILE A 38 -9.78 35.31 -1.58
C ILE A 38 -8.86 34.10 -1.36
N LEU A 39 -9.08 33.00 -2.07
CA LEU A 39 -8.31 31.77 -1.93
C LEU A 39 -6.87 31.93 -2.41
N GLU A 40 -6.64 32.72 -3.46
CA GLU A 40 -5.33 33.00 -4.04
C GLU A 40 -4.58 34.14 -3.31
N ALA A 41 -5.22 34.82 -2.34
CA ALA A 41 -4.56 35.86 -1.56
C ALA A 41 -3.38 35.30 -0.73
N PRO A 42 -2.26 36.05 -0.57
CA PRO A 42 -1.05 35.53 0.10
C PRO A 42 -1.27 34.95 1.49
N GLY A 43 -2.26 35.48 2.25
CA GLY A 43 -2.57 34.95 3.60
C GLY A 43 -3.37 33.64 3.58
N VAL A 44 -3.96 33.25 2.45
CA VAL A 44 -4.70 31.98 2.26
C VAL A 44 -3.88 31.01 1.44
N ASN A 45 -3.25 31.48 0.35
CA ASN A 45 -2.31 30.78 -0.51
C ASN A 45 -2.81 29.40 -1.03
N ALA A 46 -4.11 29.29 -1.36
CA ALA A 46 -4.65 28.09 -1.97
C ALA A 46 -4.31 28.03 -3.47
N VAL A 47 -4.09 26.84 -4.01
CA VAL A 47 -3.84 26.61 -5.43
C VAL A 47 -5.16 26.26 -6.11
N VAL A 48 -5.80 27.25 -6.75
CA VAL A 48 -7.12 27.04 -7.32
C VAL A 48 -7.03 26.47 -8.73
N LEU A 49 -7.79 25.40 -9.03
CA LEU A 49 -7.84 24.77 -10.35
C LEU A 49 -8.11 25.79 -11.45
N PRO A 50 -7.21 25.99 -12.42
CA PRO A 50 -7.37 26.99 -13.46
C PRO A 50 -8.35 26.56 -14.55
N GLY A 51 -9.03 27.56 -15.15
CA GLY A 51 -9.77 27.39 -16.40
C GLY A 51 -11.02 26.51 -16.33
N ASN A 52 -11.61 26.31 -15.15
CA ASN A 52 -12.84 25.55 -15.01
C ASN A 52 -13.76 26.23 -14.00
N GLU A 53 -14.94 26.58 -14.47
CA GLU A 53 -16.03 27.10 -13.65
C GLU A 53 -17.19 26.12 -13.71
N VAL A 54 -17.56 25.54 -12.57
CA VAL A 54 -18.77 24.68 -12.47
C VAL A 54 -19.92 25.54 -11.94
N LEU A 55 -20.78 25.98 -12.85
CA LEU A 55 -21.88 26.89 -12.59
C LEU A 55 -23.20 26.17 -12.85
N VAL A 56 -23.89 25.74 -11.80
CA VAL A 56 -25.26 25.21 -11.93
C VAL A 56 -26.25 26.38 -11.82
N ALA A 57 -26.75 26.83 -12.96
CA ALA A 57 -27.77 27.86 -13.02
C ALA A 57 -29.15 27.26 -12.75
N ASN A 58 -30.13 28.15 -12.42
CA ASN A 58 -31.53 27.76 -12.21
C ASN A 58 -31.68 26.53 -11.28
N ALA A 59 -30.97 26.51 -10.16
CA ALA A 59 -30.80 25.32 -9.30
C ALA A 59 -32.15 24.70 -8.89
N LYS A 60 -33.22 25.49 -8.70
CA LYS A 60 -34.56 24.98 -8.39
C LYS A 60 -35.11 24.02 -9.46
N GLN A 61 -34.77 24.25 -10.72
CA GLN A 61 -35.19 23.44 -11.86
C GLN A 61 -34.11 22.37 -12.22
N ALA A 62 -32.86 22.65 -11.94
CA ALA A 62 -31.73 21.81 -12.30
C ALA A 62 -31.68 20.50 -11.48
N PHE A 63 -32.17 20.52 -10.25
CA PHE A 63 -32.23 19.34 -9.38
C PHE A 63 -33.67 18.77 -9.35
N ASP A 64 -33.77 17.46 -9.11
CA ASP A 64 -35.04 16.81 -8.80
C ASP A 64 -35.37 16.90 -7.30
N ASP A 65 -36.49 16.30 -6.89
CA ASP A 65 -36.96 16.30 -5.49
C ASP A 65 -36.02 15.51 -4.54
N PHE A 66 -35.10 14.69 -5.08
CA PHE A 66 -34.10 13.95 -4.36
C PHE A 66 -32.72 14.64 -4.36
N GLY A 67 -32.60 15.83 -4.96
CA GLY A 67 -31.34 16.57 -5.07
C GLY A 67 -30.40 16.08 -6.15
N ILE A 68 -30.89 15.32 -7.13
CA ILE A 68 -30.09 14.79 -8.24
C ILE A 68 -30.17 15.77 -9.42
N LEU A 69 -29.05 16.10 -10.07
CA LEU A 69 -28.99 16.88 -11.28
C LEU A 69 -29.65 16.12 -12.43
N LYS A 70 -30.63 16.80 -13.08
CA LYS A 70 -31.40 16.21 -14.17
C LYS A 70 -30.69 16.22 -15.51
N ASP A 71 -29.88 17.27 -15.75
CA ASP A 71 -29.21 17.46 -17.03
C ASP A 71 -27.95 16.63 -17.15
N THR A 72 -27.97 15.64 -18.04
CA THR A 72 -26.86 14.71 -18.26
C THR A 72 -25.58 15.41 -18.72
N ASP A 73 -25.70 16.49 -19.52
CA ASP A 73 -24.55 17.22 -20.05
C ASP A 73 -23.82 17.94 -18.90
N THR A 74 -24.58 18.57 -18.00
CA THR A 74 -24.05 19.18 -16.78
C THR A 74 -23.36 18.15 -15.90
N VAL A 75 -23.94 16.96 -15.71
CA VAL A 75 -23.35 15.86 -14.96
C VAL A 75 -22.03 15.42 -15.60
N ASN A 76 -22.02 15.19 -16.92
CA ASN A 76 -20.82 14.79 -17.65
C ASN A 76 -19.72 15.85 -17.58
N PHE A 77 -20.07 17.12 -17.65
CA PHE A 77 -19.15 18.24 -17.48
C PHE A 77 -18.53 18.25 -16.08
N ILE A 78 -19.34 18.11 -15.02
CA ILE A 78 -18.86 18.03 -13.64
C ILE A 78 -17.89 16.85 -13.48
N HIS A 79 -18.22 15.68 -14.02
CA HIS A 79 -17.35 14.52 -14.01
C HIS A 79 -16.01 14.77 -14.73
N ALA A 80 -16.02 15.47 -15.84
CA ALA A 80 -14.81 15.83 -16.56
C ALA A 80 -13.93 16.79 -15.73
N VAL A 81 -14.53 17.78 -15.08
CA VAL A 81 -13.82 18.72 -14.20
C VAL A 81 -13.27 18.02 -12.96
N LEU A 82 -14.01 17.07 -12.36
CA LEU A 82 -13.54 16.27 -11.23
C LEU A 82 -12.33 15.42 -11.60
N ARG A 83 -12.35 14.75 -12.74
CA ARG A 83 -11.16 13.99 -13.23
C ARG A 83 -9.95 14.91 -13.40
N LYS A 84 -10.15 16.09 -13.97
CA LYS A 84 -9.09 17.09 -14.11
C LYS A 84 -8.58 17.57 -12.75
N PHE A 85 -9.49 17.76 -11.79
CA PHE A 85 -9.10 18.15 -10.43
C PHE A 85 -8.28 17.05 -9.73
N ILE A 86 -8.64 15.77 -9.86
CA ILE A 86 -7.85 14.66 -9.33
C ILE A 86 -6.42 14.68 -9.90
N THR A 87 -6.27 14.89 -11.21
CA THR A 87 -4.95 15.03 -11.84
C THR A 87 -4.20 16.25 -11.31
N PHE A 88 -4.89 17.38 -11.16
CA PHE A 88 -4.33 18.62 -10.60
C PHE A 88 -3.82 18.42 -9.17
N VAL A 89 -4.60 17.75 -8.30
CA VAL A 89 -4.18 17.40 -6.93
C VAL A 89 -2.89 16.58 -6.95
N LYS A 90 -2.80 15.59 -7.84
CA LYS A 90 -1.57 14.77 -7.97
C LYS A 90 -0.37 15.64 -8.35
N VAL A 91 -0.52 16.54 -9.32
CA VAL A 91 0.56 17.43 -9.77
C VAL A 91 0.98 18.40 -8.66
N ILE A 92 0.02 19.09 -8.00
CA ILE A 92 0.34 20.03 -6.92
C ILE A 92 1.06 19.31 -5.78
N ASN A 93 0.58 18.13 -5.37
CA ASN A 93 1.24 17.35 -4.32
C ASN A 93 2.66 16.88 -4.71
N THR A 94 3.03 16.89 -6.00
CA THR A 94 4.40 16.63 -6.41
C THR A 94 5.28 17.88 -6.36
N LEU A 95 4.72 19.07 -6.51
CA LEU A 95 5.45 20.34 -6.44
C LEU A 95 5.89 20.67 -5.01
N ASP A 96 5.05 20.35 -4.01
CA ASP A 96 5.38 20.55 -2.59
C ASP A 96 6.31 19.49 -2.00
N LYS A 97 6.54 18.42 -2.72
CA LYS A 97 7.56 17.44 -2.33
C LYS A 97 8.93 18.01 -2.68
N GLN A 98 9.53 18.76 -1.74
CA GLN A 98 10.97 18.53 -1.50
C GLN A 98 11.08 17.01 -1.39
N GLU A 99 11.80 16.36 -2.30
CA GLU A 99 12.04 14.93 -2.18
C GLU A 99 12.58 14.70 -0.77
N ASP A 100 11.76 14.13 0.09
CA ASP A 100 12.22 13.69 1.40
C ASP A 100 13.25 12.58 1.12
N THR A 101 14.51 12.96 1.05
CA THR A 101 15.63 12.03 0.80
C THR A 101 16.11 11.38 2.09
N ALA A 102 15.48 11.69 3.24
CA ALA A 102 15.86 11.12 4.53
C ALA A 102 15.82 9.59 4.54
N TYR A 103 14.95 8.96 3.73
CA TYR A 103 14.92 7.52 3.55
C TYR A 103 16.22 6.94 2.98
N GLU A 104 17.06 7.73 2.29
CA GLU A 104 18.34 7.27 1.73
C GLU A 104 19.30 6.82 2.82
N SER A 105 19.15 7.36 4.04
CA SER A 105 19.93 6.97 5.22
C SER A 105 19.56 5.59 5.78
N GLU A 106 18.43 4.98 5.36
CA GLU A 106 18.06 3.64 5.83
C GLU A 106 19.10 2.60 5.41
N ASN A 107 19.62 1.90 6.40
CA ASN A 107 20.60 0.85 6.21
C ASN A 107 19.91 -0.49 6.01
N LEU A 108 19.79 -0.94 4.76
CA LEU A 108 19.21 -2.24 4.43
C LEU A 108 20.22 -3.39 4.50
N ASP A 109 21.50 -3.10 4.74
CA ASP A 109 22.56 -4.13 4.84
C ASP A 109 22.71 -4.66 6.28
N ALA A 110 21.85 -4.22 7.19
CA ALA A 110 21.79 -4.67 8.58
C ALA A 110 23.13 -4.56 9.36
N THR A 111 23.95 -3.56 9.04
CA THR A 111 25.29 -3.42 9.60
C THR A 111 25.35 -2.64 10.92
N ASN A 112 24.25 -2.01 11.34
CA ASN A 112 24.24 -1.17 12.54
C ASN A 112 24.19 -2.01 13.83
N GLY A 113 23.55 -3.19 13.77
CA GLY A 113 23.26 -4.00 14.95
C GLY A 113 22.24 -3.36 15.89
N THR A 114 21.59 -4.17 16.67
CA THR A 114 20.68 -3.77 17.76
C THR A 114 20.89 -4.72 18.93
N ASP A 115 20.23 -4.47 20.06
CA ASP A 115 20.30 -5.36 21.23
C ASP A 115 19.79 -6.78 20.95
N THR A 116 18.98 -6.96 19.90
CA THR A 116 18.43 -8.24 19.48
C THR A 116 19.15 -8.86 18.29
N THR A 117 20.09 -8.15 17.67
CA THR A 117 20.86 -8.67 16.53
C THR A 117 21.82 -9.77 16.99
N VAL A 118 21.77 -10.92 16.33
CA VAL A 118 22.74 -12.00 16.56
C VAL A 118 24.05 -11.64 15.86
N SER A 119 24.99 -11.08 16.63
CA SER A 119 26.32 -10.69 16.13
C SER A 119 27.21 -11.91 15.83
N ASP A 120 28.24 -11.70 14.99
CA ASP A 120 29.28 -12.70 14.64
C ASP A 120 28.74 -14.00 14.00
N VAL A 121 27.62 -13.94 13.35
CA VAL A 121 27.10 -14.95 12.43
C VAL A 121 26.95 -14.33 11.07
N ASP A 122 27.47 -14.97 10.03
CA ASP A 122 27.31 -14.48 8.65
C ASP A 122 25.83 -14.48 8.29
N MET A 123 25.25 -13.30 8.12
CA MET A 123 23.83 -13.10 7.79
C MET A 123 23.40 -13.76 6.47
N THR A 124 24.36 -14.06 5.58
CA THR A 124 24.09 -14.70 4.28
C THR A 124 24.33 -16.21 4.30
N ALA A 125 24.77 -16.77 5.43
CA ALA A 125 24.97 -18.20 5.58
C ALA A 125 23.64 -18.96 5.44
N SER A 126 23.61 -20.01 4.63
CA SER A 126 22.41 -20.82 4.39
C SER A 126 21.89 -21.54 5.65
N ASP A 127 22.74 -21.71 6.65
CA ASP A 127 22.49 -22.32 7.97
C ASP A 127 22.51 -21.26 9.10
N TRP A 128 22.25 -19.99 8.74
CA TRP A 128 22.24 -18.88 9.71
C TRP A 128 21.33 -19.18 10.92
N LEU A 129 20.15 -19.76 10.67
CA LEU A 129 19.19 -20.06 11.73
C LEU A 129 19.75 -21.00 12.78
N GLU A 130 20.42 -22.07 12.35
CA GLU A 130 21.05 -23.07 13.23
C GLU A 130 22.20 -22.45 14.02
N GLN A 131 23.04 -21.66 13.36
CA GLN A 131 24.15 -20.97 14.02
C GLN A 131 23.66 -19.93 15.04
N ALA A 132 22.64 -19.13 14.67
CA ALA A 132 22.03 -18.14 15.54
C ALA A 132 21.35 -18.80 16.75
N ALA A 133 20.59 -19.88 16.52
CA ALA A 133 19.93 -20.64 17.58
C ALA A 133 20.93 -21.21 18.60
N LEU A 134 22.04 -21.79 18.12
CA LEU A 134 23.10 -22.31 18.98
C LEU A 134 23.73 -21.18 19.80
N LYS A 135 24.02 -20.03 19.17
CA LYS A 135 24.69 -18.90 19.82
C LYS A 135 23.84 -18.25 20.89
N THR A 136 22.54 -18.16 20.67
CA THR A 136 21.60 -17.55 21.60
C THR A 136 21.02 -18.51 22.63
N ASN A 137 21.41 -19.81 22.60
CA ASN A 137 20.77 -20.87 23.37
C ASN A 137 19.23 -20.84 23.16
N ALA A 138 18.80 -20.71 21.93
CA ALA A 138 17.37 -20.60 21.59
C ALA A 138 16.62 -21.84 22.10
N VAL A 139 15.43 -21.58 22.69
CA VAL A 139 14.56 -22.66 23.17
C VAL A 139 13.76 -23.26 22.02
N GLU A 140 13.52 -24.55 22.05
CA GLU A 140 12.78 -25.26 21.01
C GLU A 140 11.84 -26.34 21.60
N GLY A 141 11.07 -26.96 20.73
CA GLY A 141 10.25 -28.11 21.06
C GLY A 141 9.15 -27.78 22.07
N ASN A 142 9.17 -28.50 23.20
CA ASN A 142 8.17 -28.37 24.25
C ASN A 142 8.57 -27.40 25.37
N ALA A 143 9.62 -26.61 25.19
CA ALA A 143 9.97 -25.54 26.12
C ALA A 143 8.87 -24.48 26.13
N TYR A 144 8.51 -24.00 27.31
CA TYR A 144 7.45 -23.00 27.48
C TYR A 144 7.97 -21.58 27.27
N VAL A 145 7.24 -20.79 26.52
CA VAL A 145 7.42 -19.35 26.35
C VAL A 145 6.24 -18.62 27.00
N LYS A 146 6.53 -17.71 27.93
CA LYS A 146 5.53 -16.84 28.54
C LYS A 146 5.33 -15.61 27.64
N LEU A 147 4.12 -15.41 27.17
CA LEU A 147 3.67 -14.20 26.46
C LEU A 147 2.86 -13.33 27.43
N ASP A 148 2.57 -12.09 27.05
CA ASP A 148 1.80 -11.15 27.87
C ASP A 148 0.45 -11.68 28.29
N ARG A 149 -0.20 -12.44 27.42
CA ARG A 149 -1.56 -12.96 27.65
C ARG A 149 -1.67 -14.46 27.43
N GLY A 150 -0.58 -15.19 27.65
CA GLY A 150 -0.63 -16.63 27.47
C GLY A 150 0.68 -17.33 27.76
N LEU A 151 0.60 -18.65 27.71
CA LEU A 151 1.71 -19.56 27.91
C LEU A 151 1.62 -20.64 26.84
N LEU A 152 2.62 -20.73 25.98
CA LEU A 152 2.68 -21.71 24.89
C LEU A 152 4.02 -22.42 24.92
N THR A 153 4.07 -23.65 24.43
CA THR A 153 5.35 -24.24 24.04
C THR A 153 5.77 -23.65 22.70
N VAL A 154 7.08 -23.75 22.37
CA VAL A 154 7.60 -23.32 21.06
C VAL A 154 6.88 -24.07 19.92
N ASN A 155 6.64 -25.38 20.08
CA ASN A 155 5.85 -26.14 19.11
C ASN A 155 4.43 -25.60 18.93
N GLN A 156 3.73 -25.28 20.03
CA GLN A 156 2.40 -24.68 19.96
C GLN A 156 2.41 -23.32 19.28
N LEU A 157 3.42 -22.49 19.54
CA LEU A 157 3.59 -21.21 18.89
C LEU A 157 3.81 -21.40 17.36
N ASN A 158 4.66 -22.35 16.96
CA ASN A 158 4.87 -22.68 15.56
C ASN A 158 3.58 -23.18 14.89
N TYR A 159 2.83 -24.08 15.54
CA TYR A 159 1.55 -24.57 14.99
C TYR A 159 0.53 -23.43 14.82
N PHE A 160 0.46 -22.55 15.82
CA PHE A 160 -0.43 -21.38 15.79
C PHE A 160 -0.08 -20.44 14.62
N LEU A 161 1.19 -20.06 14.47
CA LEU A 161 1.65 -19.18 13.39
C LEU A 161 1.49 -19.82 12.01
N ASN A 162 1.77 -21.13 11.88
CA ASN A 162 1.71 -21.83 10.60
C ASN A 162 0.26 -22.16 10.15
N THR A 163 -0.72 -22.07 11.05
CA THR A 163 -2.15 -22.27 10.69
C THR A 163 -2.88 -20.96 10.40
N MET A 164 -2.23 -19.81 10.51
CA MET A 164 -2.82 -18.54 10.11
C MET A 164 -3.04 -18.51 8.60
N PRO A 165 -4.20 -18.07 8.09
CA PRO A 165 -4.50 -18.01 6.66
C PRO A 165 -3.88 -16.76 6.00
N ILE A 166 -2.70 -16.38 6.45
CA ILE A 166 -1.90 -15.25 5.97
C ILE A 166 -0.43 -15.64 5.97
N GLU A 167 0.35 -15.07 5.08
CA GLU A 167 1.80 -15.20 5.12
C GLU A 167 2.37 -14.08 6.00
N LEU A 168 3.19 -14.46 6.96
CA LEU A 168 3.82 -13.53 7.90
C LEU A 168 5.32 -13.48 7.64
N THR A 169 5.86 -12.28 7.65
CA THR A 169 7.30 -12.03 7.60
C THR A 169 7.66 -11.00 8.65
N PHE A 170 8.75 -11.23 9.37
CA PHE A 170 9.27 -10.27 10.31
C PHE A 170 10.72 -9.89 9.96
N ALA A 171 10.96 -8.58 9.83
CA ALA A 171 12.31 -8.01 9.85
C ALA A 171 12.45 -7.13 11.08
N ASP A 172 13.60 -7.24 11.75
CA ASP A 172 13.90 -6.51 12.98
C ASP A 172 14.20 -5.01 12.74
N ASP A 173 14.49 -4.29 13.81
CA ASP A 173 14.84 -2.86 13.76
C ASP A 173 16.21 -2.58 13.12
N ASN A 174 17.03 -3.62 12.89
CA ASN A 174 18.25 -3.57 12.11
C ASN A 174 18.04 -3.87 10.62
N ASN A 175 16.80 -4.07 10.16
CA ASN A 175 16.47 -4.46 8.79
C ASN A 175 17.03 -5.85 8.39
N GLN A 176 17.13 -6.76 9.35
CA GLN A 176 17.46 -8.16 9.13
C GLN A 176 16.19 -9.00 9.04
N PHE A 177 16.08 -9.85 8.03
CA PHE A 177 14.96 -10.77 7.84
C PHE A 177 15.09 -11.95 8.83
N ILE A 178 14.23 -11.97 9.85
CA ILE A 178 14.39 -12.88 11.01
C ILE A 178 13.45 -14.07 10.97
N TYR A 179 12.23 -13.89 10.44
CA TYR A 179 11.22 -14.93 10.52
C TYR A 179 10.20 -14.85 9.38
N TYR A 180 9.71 -16.01 8.95
CA TYR A 180 8.47 -16.14 8.21
C TYR A 180 7.72 -17.41 8.63
N ASN A 181 6.37 -17.41 8.55
CA ASN A 181 5.60 -18.59 8.90
C ASN A 181 5.56 -19.61 7.74
N LYS A 182 5.55 -20.88 8.08
CA LYS A 182 5.44 -21.98 7.12
C LYS A 182 3.97 -22.40 6.99
N ASN A 183 3.12 -21.52 6.45
CA ASN A 183 1.71 -21.82 6.21
C ASN A 183 1.48 -22.59 4.90
N LEU A 184 2.34 -22.42 3.90
CA LEU A 184 2.32 -23.05 2.59
C LEU A 184 3.70 -23.54 2.18
N ALA A 185 3.78 -24.38 1.15
CA ALA A 185 5.03 -24.66 0.47
C ALA A 185 5.51 -23.40 -0.27
N THR A 186 6.84 -23.24 -0.43
CA THR A 186 7.42 -22.03 -1.04
C THR A 186 6.81 -21.69 -2.41
N GLU A 187 6.56 -22.71 -3.22
CA GLU A 187 5.97 -22.60 -4.56
C GLU A 187 4.49 -22.14 -4.57
N ASP A 188 3.79 -22.35 -3.46
CA ASP A 188 2.36 -22.00 -3.31
C ASP A 188 2.17 -20.66 -2.57
N MET A 189 3.26 -20.07 -2.06
CA MET A 189 3.19 -18.79 -1.33
C MET A 189 2.87 -17.64 -2.29
N LEU A 190 2.10 -16.68 -1.81
CA LEU A 190 1.80 -15.41 -2.51
C LEU A 190 3.05 -14.52 -2.60
N ALA A 191 3.89 -14.57 -1.56
CA ALA A 191 5.19 -13.93 -1.46
C ALA A 191 6.26 -14.98 -1.10
N PRO A 192 6.78 -15.75 -2.08
CA PRO A 192 7.66 -16.89 -1.83
C PRO A 192 8.87 -16.56 -0.98
N ARG A 193 9.11 -17.35 0.07
CA ARG A 193 10.27 -17.26 0.96
C ARG A 193 10.99 -18.61 0.99
N LYS A 194 12.30 -18.55 1.15
CA LYS A 194 13.17 -19.75 1.25
C LYS A 194 13.84 -19.80 2.62
N PRO A 195 14.01 -20.98 3.22
CA PRO A 195 14.67 -21.10 4.53
C PRO A 195 16.02 -20.39 4.62
N GLY A 196 16.86 -20.50 3.59
CA GLY A 196 18.17 -19.85 3.54
C GLY A 196 18.15 -18.32 3.38
N GLN A 197 16.97 -17.69 3.36
CA GLN A 197 16.84 -16.22 3.39
C GLN A 197 16.70 -15.68 4.83
N VAL A 198 16.38 -16.54 5.79
CA VAL A 198 16.33 -16.15 7.22
C VAL A 198 17.74 -15.79 7.68
N GLY A 199 17.88 -14.65 8.30
CA GLY A 199 19.16 -14.05 8.65
C GLY A 199 19.66 -12.99 7.66
N ASN A 200 19.21 -13.02 6.41
CA ASN A 200 19.70 -12.11 5.39
C ASN A 200 19.31 -10.66 5.68
N PRO A 201 20.15 -9.69 5.29
CA PRO A 201 19.76 -8.28 5.30
C PRO A 201 18.69 -8.00 4.24
N MET A 202 17.88 -6.98 4.44
CA MET A 202 16.80 -6.61 3.53
C MET A 202 17.31 -6.28 2.12
N SER A 203 18.55 -5.80 1.98
CA SER A 203 19.18 -5.58 0.67
C SER A 203 19.38 -6.87 -0.13
N ALA A 204 19.60 -8.01 0.53
CA ALA A 204 19.81 -9.31 -0.13
C ALA A 204 18.51 -10.01 -0.52
N VAL A 205 17.38 -9.69 0.14
CA VAL A 205 16.08 -10.33 -0.14
C VAL A 205 15.20 -9.52 -1.07
N HIS A 206 15.66 -8.35 -1.52
CA HIS A 206 14.93 -7.50 -2.47
C HIS A 206 15.76 -7.24 -3.73
N PRO A 207 15.14 -7.20 -4.92
CA PRO A 207 15.85 -6.85 -6.14
C PRO A 207 16.30 -5.38 -6.12
N PRO A 208 17.42 -5.02 -6.78
CA PRO A 208 17.96 -3.65 -6.78
C PRO A 208 16.95 -2.56 -7.15
N ARG A 209 16.03 -2.85 -8.06
CA ARG A 209 14.95 -1.92 -8.47
C ARG A 209 13.98 -1.57 -7.34
N ALA A 210 13.79 -2.47 -6.37
CA ALA A 210 12.88 -2.27 -5.25
C ALA A 210 13.53 -1.54 -4.06
N VAL A 211 14.87 -1.48 -3.97
CA VAL A 211 15.61 -0.95 -2.83
C VAL A 211 15.18 0.46 -2.44
N LYS A 212 15.01 1.37 -3.40
CA LYS A 212 14.54 2.73 -3.12
C LYS A 212 13.18 2.71 -2.42
N HIS A 213 12.25 1.92 -2.93
CA HIS A 213 10.91 1.83 -2.38
C HIS A 213 10.88 1.16 -0.99
N VAL A 214 11.67 0.09 -0.82
CA VAL A 214 11.83 -0.58 0.49
C VAL A 214 12.36 0.41 1.54
N LYS A 215 13.37 1.21 1.20
CA LYS A 215 13.89 2.28 2.09
C LYS A 215 12.80 3.29 2.45
N GLN A 216 11.99 3.73 1.49
CA GLN A 216 10.88 4.66 1.75
C GLN A 216 9.83 4.09 2.70
N VAL A 217 9.44 2.81 2.51
CA VAL A 217 8.49 2.09 3.37
C VAL A 217 9.04 1.98 4.80
N ILE A 218 10.25 1.45 4.95
CA ILE A 218 10.87 1.26 6.27
C ILE A 218 11.05 2.60 6.98
N HIS A 219 11.57 3.61 6.28
CA HIS A 219 11.75 4.94 6.86
C HIS A 219 10.42 5.54 7.36
N ALA A 220 9.36 5.48 6.55
CA ALA A 220 8.06 6.01 6.96
C ALA A 220 7.48 5.29 8.19
N LEU A 221 7.68 3.99 8.30
CA LEU A 221 7.26 3.18 9.45
C LEU A 221 8.11 3.46 10.68
N ARG A 222 9.44 3.54 10.53
CA ARG A 222 10.40 3.81 11.61
C ARG A 222 10.20 5.19 12.23
N GLU A 223 10.00 6.20 11.40
CA GLU A 223 9.74 7.57 11.84
C GLU A 223 8.31 7.79 12.39
N GLY A 224 7.47 6.75 12.36
CA GLY A 224 6.09 6.86 12.80
C GLY A 224 5.22 7.79 11.95
N LYS A 225 5.66 8.14 10.73
CA LYS A 225 4.88 8.94 9.77
C LYS A 225 3.56 8.25 9.44
N VAL A 226 3.59 6.92 9.39
CA VAL A 226 2.44 6.05 9.24
C VAL A 226 2.62 4.81 10.10
N ALA A 227 1.52 4.26 10.65
CA ALA A 227 1.57 3.02 11.43
C ALA A 227 1.57 1.79 10.52
N ARG A 228 0.99 1.89 9.33
CA ARG A 228 0.83 0.81 8.36
C ARG A 228 0.84 1.34 6.94
N ILE A 229 1.40 0.55 6.02
CA ILE A 229 1.34 0.76 4.57
C ILE A 229 0.68 -0.46 3.95
N GLU A 230 -0.19 -0.22 2.97
CA GLU A 230 -0.94 -1.25 2.24
C GLU A 230 -0.60 -1.12 0.75
N MET A 231 -0.25 -2.25 0.13
CA MET A 231 0.12 -2.27 -1.29
C MET A 231 -0.52 -3.47 -2.00
N PRO A 232 -1.27 -3.24 -3.09
CA PRO A 232 -1.69 -4.32 -3.96
C PRO A 232 -0.50 -4.89 -4.71
N VAL A 233 -0.50 -6.20 -4.97
CA VAL A 233 0.51 -6.82 -5.83
C VAL A 233 0.15 -6.71 -7.30
N PRO A 234 1.15 -6.71 -8.21
CA PRO A 234 0.92 -6.89 -9.64
C PRO A 234 0.21 -8.22 -9.94
N GLY A 235 -0.60 -8.24 -10.99
CA GLY A 235 -1.26 -9.45 -11.43
C GLY A 235 -2.54 -9.84 -10.66
N ASN A 236 -3.06 -8.94 -9.82
CA ASN A 236 -4.41 -9.08 -9.29
C ASN A 236 -5.44 -9.10 -10.43
N GLY A 237 -6.52 -9.82 -10.23
CA GLY A 237 -7.54 -10.03 -11.26
C GLY A 237 -8.95 -10.19 -10.68
N PRO A 238 -9.92 -10.57 -11.50
CA PRO A 238 -11.34 -10.58 -11.10
C PRO A 238 -11.67 -11.51 -9.91
N LYS A 239 -10.81 -12.49 -9.64
CA LYS A 239 -10.99 -13.51 -8.58
C LYS A 239 -9.71 -13.72 -7.76
N LYS A 240 -8.84 -12.74 -7.75
CA LYS A 240 -7.62 -12.73 -6.95
C LYS A 240 -7.30 -11.29 -6.57
N HIS A 241 -7.18 -10.99 -5.28
CA HIS A 241 -6.83 -9.67 -4.78
C HIS A 241 -5.84 -9.80 -3.63
N VAL A 242 -4.58 -9.93 -3.99
CA VAL A 242 -3.47 -10.06 -3.03
C VAL A 242 -3.03 -8.68 -2.58
N MET A 243 -2.89 -8.52 -1.29
CA MET A 243 -2.43 -7.30 -0.63
C MET A 243 -1.25 -7.63 0.27
N HIS A 244 -0.24 -6.77 0.23
CA HIS A 244 0.82 -6.69 1.22
C HIS A 244 0.50 -5.60 2.23
N TYR A 245 0.69 -5.92 3.48
CA TYR A 245 0.55 -4.99 4.60
C TYR A 245 1.88 -4.94 5.35
N TYR A 246 2.43 -3.75 5.51
CA TYR A 246 3.63 -3.50 6.29
C TYR A 246 3.24 -2.73 7.52
N GLN A 247 3.40 -3.34 8.69
CA GLN A 247 3.00 -2.80 9.99
C GLN A 247 4.24 -2.54 10.84
N ALA A 248 4.43 -1.30 11.29
CA ALA A 248 5.46 -0.99 12.27
C ALA A 248 5.18 -1.69 13.61
N MET A 249 6.23 -2.29 14.19
CA MET A 249 6.18 -2.87 15.52
C MET A 249 6.91 -1.96 16.51
N HIS A 250 6.34 -1.80 17.68
CA HIS A 250 6.90 -0.98 18.77
C HIS A 250 6.85 -1.75 20.07
N ASP A 251 7.82 -1.49 20.95
CA ASP A 251 7.78 -1.98 22.32
C ASP A 251 6.90 -1.12 23.23
N GLU A 252 6.87 -1.44 24.51
CA GLU A 252 6.05 -0.76 25.53
C GLU A 252 6.49 0.70 25.74
N THR A 253 7.70 1.06 25.34
CA THR A 253 8.24 2.42 25.41
C THR A 253 7.94 3.24 24.15
N GLY A 254 7.37 2.60 23.11
CA GLY A 254 7.11 3.20 21.81
C GLY A 254 8.30 3.19 20.87
N GLN A 255 9.39 2.50 21.22
CA GLN A 255 10.55 2.35 20.32
C GLN A 255 10.23 1.38 19.20
N TYR A 256 10.61 1.75 17.96
CA TYR A 256 10.50 0.88 16.78
C TYR A 256 11.33 -0.39 16.94
N ARG A 257 10.72 -1.54 16.68
CA ARG A 257 11.31 -2.89 16.84
C ARG A 257 11.27 -3.70 15.55
N GLY A 258 10.93 -3.07 14.45
CA GLY A 258 10.94 -3.72 13.16
C GLY A 258 9.61 -3.63 12.43
N VAL A 259 9.50 -4.38 11.36
CA VAL A 259 8.33 -4.44 10.50
C VAL A 259 7.77 -5.86 10.46
N ASN A 260 6.47 -5.98 10.68
CA ASN A 260 5.69 -7.17 10.37
C ASN A 260 5.05 -6.98 8.99
N GLU A 261 5.44 -7.80 8.04
CA GLU A 261 4.74 -7.93 6.76
C GLU A 261 3.74 -9.08 6.85
N TRP A 262 2.54 -8.87 6.35
CA TRP A 262 1.59 -9.95 6.15
C TRP A 262 0.92 -9.81 4.79
N VAL A 263 0.78 -10.97 4.13
CA VAL A 263 0.28 -11.08 2.77
C VAL A 263 -0.98 -11.93 2.78
N VAL A 264 -2.01 -11.47 2.10
CA VAL A 264 -3.29 -12.17 2.05
C VAL A 264 -3.98 -11.97 0.71
N ASP A 265 -4.61 -13.05 0.20
CA ASP A 265 -5.60 -12.92 -0.86
C ASP A 265 -6.97 -12.59 -0.23
N LEU A 266 -7.45 -11.39 -0.46
CA LEU A 266 -8.75 -10.94 0.04
C LEU A 266 -9.94 -11.52 -0.73
N TRP A 267 -9.71 -12.07 -1.92
CA TRP A 267 -10.81 -12.57 -2.75
C TRP A 267 -11.67 -13.64 -2.08
N PRO A 268 -11.14 -14.66 -1.38
CA PRO A 268 -11.96 -15.63 -0.67
C PRO A 268 -12.92 -15.01 0.35
N ILE A 269 -12.48 -13.95 1.04
CA ILE A 269 -13.28 -13.20 2.03
C ILE A 269 -14.38 -12.43 1.30
N VAL A 270 -14.03 -11.68 0.25
CA VAL A 270 -14.98 -10.93 -0.58
C VAL A 270 -16.01 -11.86 -1.21
N ALA A 271 -15.59 -12.98 -1.81
CA ALA A 271 -16.47 -13.96 -2.40
C ALA A 271 -17.45 -14.57 -1.37
N SER A 272 -16.99 -14.80 -0.14
CA SER A 272 -17.85 -15.27 0.95
C SER A 272 -18.89 -14.23 1.33
N TYR A 273 -18.47 -12.97 1.48
CA TYR A 273 -19.38 -11.85 1.76
C TYR A 273 -20.46 -11.68 0.69
N LEU A 274 -20.08 -11.73 -0.60
CA LEU A 274 -21.02 -11.61 -1.71
C LEU A 274 -22.06 -12.75 -1.72
N ARG A 275 -21.62 -14.00 -1.48
CA ARG A 275 -22.53 -15.14 -1.34
C ARG A 275 -23.52 -14.99 -0.19
N GLN A 276 -23.03 -14.53 0.97
CA GLN A 276 -23.87 -14.39 2.17
C GLN A 276 -24.88 -13.24 2.08
N THR A 277 -24.53 -12.16 1.36
CA THR A 277 -25.35 -10.96 1.28
C THR A 277 -26.20 -10.88 0.01
N GLY A 278 -25.98 -11.75 -0.98
CA GLY A 278 -26.62 -11.68 -2.30
C GLY A 278 -26.20 -10.48 -3.13
N LYS A 279 -25.11 -9.76 -2.75
CA LYS A 279 -24.60 -8.62 -3.47
C LYS A 279 -23.72 -9.05 -4.65
N ILE A 280 -23.57 -8.16 -5.61
CA ILE A 280 -22.66 -8.31 -6.76
C ILE A 280 -21.69 -7.12 -6.81
N LEU A 281 -20.50 -7.34 -7.38
CA LEU A 281 -19.58 -6.27 -7.74
C LEU A 281 -19.97 -5.72 -9.10
N ILE A 282 -19.95 -4.40 -9.21
CA ILE A 282 -20.16 -3.67 -10.46
C ILE A 282 -18.91 -2.83 -10.69
N ASP A 283 -18.40 -2.83 -11.92
CA ASP A 283 -17.28 -1.99 -12.30
C ASP A 283 -17.61 -0.52 -12.05
N ASN A 284 -16.75 0.16 -11.32
CA ASN A 284 -16.85 1.59 -11.16
C ASN A 284 -16.12 2.27 -12.33
N PRO A 285 -16.83 2.88 -13.30
CA PRO A 285 -16.20 3.52 -14.45
C PRO A 285 -15.34 4.74 -14.05
N MET A 286 -15.48 5.19 -12.79
CA MET A 286 -14.71 6.31 -12.24
C MET A 286 -13.48 5.84 -11.44
N SER A 287 -13.26 4.53 -11.29
CA SER A 287 -12.10 4.02 -10.55
C SER A 287 -10.80 4.34 -11.29
N VAL A 288 -9.85 4.90 -10.56
CA VAL A 288 -8.46 5.00 -11.00
C VAL A 288 -7.79 3.70 -10.58
N LYS A 289 -7.22 2.95 -11.51
CA LYS A 289 -6.38 1.80 -11.15
C LYS A 289 -5.14 2.34 -10.47
N ASP A 290 -4.83 1.82 -9.28
CA ASP A 290 -3.59 2.19 -8.60
C ASP A 290 -2.39 1.79 -9.46
N ALA A 291 -1.38 2.67 -9.49
CA ALA A 291 -0.15 2.38 -10.20
C ALA A 291 0.58 1.24 -9.48
N ASP A 292 1.06 0.29 -10.25
CA ASP A 292 1.95 -0.76 -9.77
C ASP A 292 3.23 -0.12 -9.20
N THR A 293 3.52 -0.39 -7.94
CA THR A 293 4.71 0.15 -7.25
C THR A 293 5.97 -0.68 -7.49
N GLY A 294 5.88 -1.84 -8.14
CA GLY A 294 7.02 -2.73 -8.42
C GLY A 294 7.66 -3.37 -7.18
N ALA A 295 7.16 -3.10 -5.98
CA ALA A 295 7.79 -3.54 -4.73
C ALA A 295 7.65 -5.06 -4.47
N SER A 296 6.69 -5.71 -5.10
CA SER A 296 6.32 -7.11 -4.88
C SER A 296 6.73 -8.07 -5.99
N GLU A 297 7.52 -7.62 -6.97
CA GLU A 297 8.04 -8.51 -8.00
C GLU A 297 9.23 -9.32 -7.46
N HIS A 298 9.06 -10.63 -7.39
CA HIS A 298 10.11 -11.57 -7.00
C HIS A 298 11.17 -11.71 -8.10
N ALA A 299 12.40 -12.04 -7.70
CA ALA A 299 13.62 -12.13 -8.50
C ALA A 299 13.63 -13.21 -9.62
N ASN A 300 12.49 -13.73 -10.05
CA ASN A 300 12.40 -14.86 -10.98
C ASN A 300 11.78 -14.54 -12.35
N ASP A 301 11.66 -13.28 -12.76
CA ASP A 301 11.28 -12.98 -14.14
C ASP A 301 12.52 -12.94 -15.04
N GLU A 302 12.93 -14.12 -15.52
CA GLU A 302 13.61 -14.19 -16.81
C GLU A 302 12.61 -13.71 -17.89
N PRO A 303 13.05 -12.91 -18.89
CA PRO A 303 12.16 -12.43 -19.92
C PRO A 303 11.62 -13.63 -20.72
N VAL A 304 10.32 -13.88 -20.65
CA VAL A 304 9.64 -14.83 -21.53
C VAL A 304 9.76 -14.27 -22.94
N THR A 305 10.72 -14.77 -23.69
CA THR A 305 10.77 -14.61 -25.13
C THR A 305 9.56 -15.31 -25.73
N THR A 306 8.59 -14.54 -26.16
CA THR A 306 7.48 -15.05 -26.99
C THR A 306 8.03 -15.49 -28.35
N ASN A 307 8.39 -16.75 -28.47
CA ASN A 307 8.54 -17.39 -29.78
C ASN A 307 7.14 -17.87 -30.22
N LYS A 308 6.58 -17.13 -31.16
CA LYS A 308 5.56 -17.64 -32.08
C LYS A 308 6.19 -18.68 -32.98
N ALA A 309 5.71 -19.92 -32.89
CA ALA A 309 5.73 -20.91 -33.98
C ALA A 309 4.59 -21.87 -33.67
N ALA A 310 3.52 -21.77 -34.42
CA ALA A 310 3.23 -22.50 -35.64
C ALA A 310 2.76 -23.94 -35.39
N ASP A 311 1.49 -24.12 -35.70
CA ASP A 311 0.76 -25.32 -36.10
C ASP A 311 1.57 -26.56 -36.41
N ALA A 312 1.05 -27.73 -35.92
CA ALA A 312 0.80 -28.94 -36.67
C ALA A 312 0.31 -30.03 -35.69
N ASP A 313 -0.92 -30.33 -35.72
CA ASP A 313 -1.59 -31.41 -36.48
C ASP A 313 -1.32 -32.82 -35.97
N THR A 314 -2.45 -33.46 -35.62
CA THR A 314 -2.86 -34.83 -35.78
C THR A 314 -2.05 -35.99 -35.20
N GLY A 315 -2.77 -36.85 -34.52
CA GLY A 315 -2.42 -38.28 -34.47
C GLY A 315 -3.12 -39.06 -33.38
N ALA A 316 -4.35 -39.45 -33.62
CA ALA A 316 -4.99 -40.55 -32.91
C ALA A 316 -4.29 -41.88 -33.25
N SER A 317 -4.19 -42.79 -32.27
CA SER A 317 -4.46 -44.22 -32.38
C SER A 317 -3.99 -44.90 -31.09
N GLU A 318 -4.89 -45.45 -30.32
CA GLU A 318 -5.32 -46.83 -30.22
C GLU A 318 -4.20 -47.88 -30.02
N HIS A 319 -4.53 -48.73 -29.05
CA HIS A 319 -4.05 -50.09 -28.75
C HIS A 319 -2.88 -50.27 -27.76
N GLN A 320 -3.09 -50.77 -26.68
CA GLN A 320 -3.38 -52.04 -26.00
C GLN A 320 -3.22 -51.87 -24.50
#